data_da05b39e27fe82160d910d5d51c3f34a
#
_entry.id   da05b39e27fe82160d910d5d51c3f34a
#
_cell.length_a   1.000
_cell.length_b   1.000
_cell.length_c   1.000
_cell.angle_alpha   90.00
_cell.angle_beta   90.00
_cell.angle_gamma   90.00
#
_symmetry.space_group_name_H-M   'P 1'
#
loop_
_entity.id
_entity.type
_entity.pdbx_description
1 polymer ?
#
loop_
_entity_poly.entity_id
_entity_poly.type
_entity_poly.pdbx_seq_one_letter_code
_entity_poly.pdbx_strand_id
1 'polypeptide(L)'
;LTDWMANEGKDVTNPGLDLEDFIGLSFTTGPDGKIYQLPDQQFANLYWFRYDWFNDEQNKADFKEKYGYDLGVPVNWSAYEDIAEFFTGRDLSRLGVEGEVFGNMDYGKKDPSLGWRYTDAWLSMAGAGDVGEPNGLPVDEWGIRVNENSQPVGSCVARGGATNGPAAVYAVTKAIEWLQKYSPPAAAGMTFSEAGPIPAQGNVAQQMFWYTAFTAASVEPDAQNVIQRADAA
;
A
#
# COMPACT_ATOMS: atom_id res chain seq x y z
N LEU A 1 17.01 -1.31 -24.41
CA LEU A 1 17.20 -2.78 -24.46
C LEU A 1 16.86 -3.37 -25.83
N THR A 2 15.84 -2.84 -26.54
CA THR A 2 15.37 -3.41 -27.81
C THR A 2 16.51 -3.70 -28.80
N ASP A 3 17.34 -2.70 -29.10
CA ASP A 3 18.42 -2.85 -30.06
C ASP A 3 19.53 -3.78 -29.53
N TRP A 4 19.80 -3.70 -28.21
CA TRP A 4 20.80 -4.56 -27.58
C TRP A 4 20.39 -6.04 -27.58
N MET A 5 19.16 -6.34 -27.21
CA MET A 5 18.62 -7.70 -27.20
C MET A 5 18.57 -8.32 -28.60
N ALA A 6 18.36 -7.50 -29.62
CA ALA A 6 18.34 -7.96 -31.01
C ALA A 6 19.74 -8.22 -31.59
N ASN A 7 20.78 -7.63 -31.02
CA ASN A 7 22.17 -7.67 -31.52
C ASN A 7 23.13 -8.28 -30.48
N GLU A 8 23.88 -7.46 -29.74
CA GLU A 8 24.94 -7.92 -28.85
C GLU A 8 24.44 -8.75 -27.67
N GLY A 9 23.24 -8.50 -27.22
CA GLY A 9 22.62 -9.23 -26.11
C GLY A 9 21.99 -10.56 -26.51
N LYS A 10 21.89 -10.87 -27.78
CA LYS A 10 21.19 -12.04 -28.27
C LYS A 10 21.72 -13.35 -27.72
N ASP A 11 23.04 -13.47 -27.59
CA ASP A 11 23.67 -14.69 -27.14
C ASP A 11 23.63 -14.87 -25.59
N VAL A 12 23.33 -13.81 -24.85
CA VAL A 12 23.24 -13.83 -23.39
C VAL A 12 21.81 -13.68 -22.86
N THR A 13 20.87 -13.37 -23.74
CA THR A 13 19.45 -13.34 -23.38
C THR A 13 18.94 -14.78 -23.20
N ASN A 14 18.21 -15.02 -22.13
CA ASN A 14 17.58 -16.32 -21.89
C ASN A 14 16.69 -16.68 -23.10
N PRO A 15 16.93 -17.81 -23.78
CA PRO A 15 16.14 -18.19 -24.96
C PRO A 15 14.67 -18.46 -24.66
N GLY A 16 14.32 -18.67 -23.40
CA GLY A 16 12.91 -18.80 -22.95
C GLY A 16 12.28 -17.50 -22.51
N LEU A 17 12.94 -16.36 -22.70
CA LEU A 17 12.38 -15.06 -22.37
C LEU A 17 11.32 -14.68 -23.42
N ASP A 18 10.07 -14.68 -23.01
CA ASP A 18 8.95 -14.17 -23.79
C ASP A 18 8.58 -12.75 -23.30
N LEU A 19 8.79 -11.76 -24.13
CA LEU A 19 8.49 -10.38 -23.80
C LEU A 19 6.99 -10.10 -23.71
N GLU A 20 6.16 -10.88 -24.42
CA GLU A 20 4.71 -10.72 -24.39
C GLU A 20 4.10 -11.22 -23.08
N ASP A 21 4.81 -12.07 -22.35
CA ASP A 21 4.40 -12.58 -21.04
C ASP A 21 4.58 -11.55 -19.90
N PHE A 22 5.32 -10.46 -20.14
CA PHE A 22 5.52 -9.46 -19.13
C PHE A 22 4.27 -8.59 -18.93
N ILE A 23 3.70 -8.65 -17.75
CA ILE A 23 2.67 -7.71 -17.34
C ILE A 23 3.28 -6.31 -17.18
N GLY A 24 2.70 -5.30 -17.86
CA GLY A 24 3.16 -3.93 -17.74
C GLY A 24 4.36 -3.57 -18.63
N LEU A 25 4.66 -4.33 -19.68
CA LEU A 25 5.73 -4.00 -20.63
C LEU A 25 5.57 -2.59 -21.23
N SER A 26 4.34 -2.11 -21.36
CA SER A 26 4.04 -0.75 -21.84
C SER A 26 4.61 0.35 -20.97
N PHE A 27 4.75 0.14 -19.64
CA PHE A 27 5.38 1.11 -18.73
C PHE A 27 6.88 1.24 -18.96
N THR A 28 7.50 0.25 -19.56
CA THR A 28 8.94 0.19 -19.81
C THR A 28 9.30 0.46 -21.26
N THR A 29 8.28 0.74 -22.07
CA THR A 29 8.40 1.06 -23.50
C THR A 29 8.32 2.58 -23.67
N GLY A 30 9.32 3.17 -24.30
CA GLY A 30 9.36 4.60 -24.60
C GLY A 30 8.38 5.02 -25.71
N PRO A 31 8.16 6.33 -25.88
CA PRO A 31 7.30 6.85 -26.96
C PRO A 31 7.77 6.47 -28.38
N ASP A 32 9.03 6.12 -28.52
CA ASP A 32 9.64 5.62 -29.76
C ASP A 32 9.41 4.11 -30.01
N GLY A 33 8.64 3.46 -29.14
CA GLY A 33 8.35 2.03 -29.21
C GLY A 33 9.51 1.12 -28.74
N LYS A 34 10.57 1.69 -28.17
CA LYS A 34 11.70 0.91 -27.66
C LYS A 34 11.55 0.55 -26.21
N ILE A 35 11.96 -0.67 -25.86
CA ILE A 35 12.01 -1.15 -24.48
C ILE A 35 13.31 -0.66 -23.85
N TYR A 36 13.20 0.08 -22.76
CA TYR A 36 14.34 0.64 -22.03
C TYR A 36 14.71 -0.16 -20.79
N GLN A 37 13.75 -0.88 -20.22
CA GLN A 37 13.93 -1.81 -19.09
C GLN A 37 12.94 -2.95 -19.21
N LEU A 38 13.15 -4.03 -18.48
CA LEU A 38 12.18 -5.10 -18.32
C LEU A 38 11.41 -4.88 -17.00
N PRO A 39 10.12 -5.16 -16.96
CA PRO A 39 9.41 -5.22 -15.70
C PRO A 39 10.01 -6.33 -14.82
N ASP A 40 10.26 -6.03 -13.55
CA ASP A 40 10.80 -7.01 -12.60
C ASP A 40 9.68 -7.64 -11.79
N GLN A 41 8.95 -6.82 -11.04
CA GLN A 41 7.85 -7.27 -10.20
C GLN A 41 6.64 -6.36 -10.34
N GLN A 42 5.46 -6.95 -10.21
CA GLN A 42 4.26 -6.18 -9.94
C GLN A 42 4.06 -6.06 -8.44
N PHE A 43 3.73 -4.85 -8.02
CA PHE A 43 3.39 -4.55 -6.64
C PHE A 43 1.92 -4.16 -6.57
N ALA A 44 1.16 -4.88 -5.77
CA ALA A 44 -0.23 -4.52 -5.47
C ALA A 44 -0.39 -4.32 -3.97
N ASN A 45 -1.06 -3.22 -3.60
CA ASN A 45 -1.55 -3.08 -2.25
C ASN A 45 -2.73 -4.00 -2.05
N LEU A 46 -2.68 -4.80 -1.00
CA LEU A 46 -3.77 -5.64 -0.56
C LEU A 46 -4.19 -5.24 0.84
N TYR A 47 -5.45 -5.49 1.15
CA TYR A 47 -5.95 -5.34 2.50
C TYR A 47 -5.73 -6.64 3.27
N TRP A 48 -5.01 -6.54 4.40
CA TRP A 48 -4.69 -7.64 5.29
C TRP A 48 -5.36 -7.41 6.63
N PHE A 49 -5.90 -8.46 7.21
CA PHE A 49 -6.60 -8.38 8.48
C PHE A 49 -6.54 -9.70 9.25
N ARG A 50 -6.75 -9.62 10.55
CA ARG A 50 -6.85 -10.78 11.42
C ARG A 50 -8.21 -11.43 11.26
N TYR A 51 -8.26 -12.46 10.41
CA TYR A 51 -9.49 -13.20 10.13
C TYR A 51 -10.14 -13.75 11.39
N ASP A 52 -9.36 -14.32 12.30
CA ASP A 52 -9.81 -14.85 13.58
C ASP A 52 -10.44 -13.79 14.48
N TRP A 53 -9.87 -12.57 14.53
CA TRP A 53 -10.44 -11.47 15.32
C TRP A 53 -11.73 -10.92 14.72
N PHE A 54 -11.80 -10.84 13.40
CA PHE A 54 -12.97 -10.34 12.69
C PHE A 54 -14.15 -11.33 12.74
N ASN A 55 -13.86 -12.63 12.87
CA ASN A 55 -14.87 -13.66 12.96
C ASN A 55 -15.24 -14.06 14.40
N ASP A 56 -14.59 -13.48 15.38
CA ASP A 56 -14.94 -13.71 16.78
C ASP A 56 -16.29 -13.07 17.12
N GLU A 57 -17.19 -13.85 17.71
CA GLU A 57 -18.57 -13.43 17.98
C GLU A 57 -18.67 -12.26 18.96
N GLN A 58 -17.76 -12.19 19.95
CA GLN A 58 -17.74 -11.07 20.89
C GLN A 58 -17.26 -9.79 20.22
N ASN A 59 -16.22 -9.87 19.37
CA ASN A 59 -15.75 -8.72 18.63
C ASN A 59 -16.82 -8.19 17.67
N LYS A 60 -17.54 -9.08 16.99
CA LYS A 60 -18.67 -8.69 16.12
C LYS A 60 -19.78 -7.98 16.89
N ALA A 61 -20.16 -8.54 18.04
CA ALA A 61 -21.22 -7.95 18.87
C ALA A 61 -20.83 -6.56 19.40
N ASP A 62 -19.62 -6.43 19.98
CA ASP A 62 -19.13 -5.18 20.54
C ASP A 62 -18.92 -4.10 19.46
N PHE A 63 -18.40 -4.50 18.29
CA PHE A 63 -18.23 -3.59 17.16
C PHE A 63 -19.58 -3.04 16.68
N LYS A 64 -20.55 -3.94 16.49
CA LYS A 64 -21.90 -3.56 16.07
C LYS A 64 -22.59 -2.66 17.08
N GLU A 65 -22.41 -2.93 18.36
CA GLU A 65 -22.93 -2.06 19.43
C GLU A 65 -22.31 -0.65 19.36
N LYS A 66 -20.99 -0.57 19.14
CA LYS A 66 -20.27 0.71 19.12
C LYS A 66 -20.54 1.53 17.86
N TYR A 67 -20.53 0.90 16.68
CA TYR A 67 -20.56 1.60 15.40
C TYR A 67 -21.88 1.47 14.63
N GLY A 68 -22.75 0.56 15.02
CA GLY A 68 -24.09 0.40 14.42
C GLY A 68 -24.12 -0.42 13.13
N TYR A 69 -23.00 -1.04 12.72
CA TYR A 69 -22.92 -1.92 11.56
C TYR A 69 -22.00 -3.13 11.85
N ASP A 70 -22.02 -4.13 10.97
CA ASP A 70 -21.30 -5.38 11.20
C ASP A 70 -19.80 -5.24 10.96
N LEU A 71 -18.97 -5.86 11.81
CA LEU A 71 -17.54 -5.97 11.61
C LEU A 71 -17.26 -6.85 10.38
N GLY A 72 -16.47 -6.32 9.45
CA GLY A 72 -16.09 -7.01 8.22
C GLY A 72 -15.00 -6.24 7.46
N VAL A 73 -14.70 -6.68 6.24
CA VAL A 73 -13.78 -5.95 5.37
C VAL A 73 -14.31 -4.53 5.13
N PRO A 74 -13.51 -3.48 5.38
CA PRO A 74 -13.98 -2.10 5.27
C PRO A 74 -14.38 -1.75 3.84
N VAL A 75 -15.56 -1.15 3.70
CA VAL A 75 -16.10 -0.70 2.40
C VAL A 75 -15.63 0.70 2.01
N ASN A 76 -15.04 1.42 2.94
CA ASN A 76 -14.50 2.77 2.75
C ASN A 76 -13.48 3.10 3.86
N TRP A 77 -12.84 4.26 3.74
CA TRP A 77 -11.82 4.70 4.69
C TRP A 77 -12.35 5.01 6.09
N SER A 78 -13.63 5.40 6.23
CA SER A 78 -14.23 5.59 7.55
C SER A 78 -14.38 4.25 8.28
N ALA A 79 -14.84 3.22 7.59
CA ALA A 79 -14.91 1.87 8.16
C ALA A 79 -13.50 1.32 8.50
N TYR A 80 -12.48 1.66 7.69
CA TYR A 80 -11.10 1.31 8.01
C TYR A 80 -10.63 1.98 9.32
N GLU A 81 -10.97 3.26 9.52
CA GLU A 81 -10.65 4.00 10.76
C GLU A 81 -11.39 3.43 11.96
N ASP A 82 -12.70 3.14 11.84
CA ASP A 82 -13.50 2.54 12.90
C ASP A 82 -12.91 1.19 13.38
N ILE A 83 -12.47 0.36 12.45
CA ILE A 83 -11.80 -0.91 12.76
C ILE A 83 -10.46 -0.68 13.47
N ALA A 84 -9.67 0.28 12.98
CA ALA A 84 -8.41 0.62 13.62
C ALA A 84 -8.60 1.10 15.05
N GLU A 85 -9.56 1.99 15.27
CA GLU A 85 -9.92 2.48 16.61
C GLU A 85 -10.43 1.35 17.50
N PHE A 86 -11.28 0.47 16.97
CA PHE A 86 -11.91 -0.60 17.74
C PHE A 86 -10.89 -1.57 18.32
N PHE A 87 -9.89 -1.94 17.54
CA PHE A 87 -8.89 -2.92 17.98
C PHE A 87 -7.73 -2.30 18.78
N THR A 88 -7.44 -1.02 18.62
CA THR A 88 -6.32 -0.40 19.34
C THR A 88 -6.53 -0.46 20.86
N GLY A 89 -5.59 -1.08 21.56
CA GLY A 89 -5.62 -1.26 23.01
C GLY A 89 -6.70 -2.26 23.49
N ARG A 90 -7.36 -2.99 22.60
CA ARG A 90 -8.37 -3.98 22.99
C ARG A 90 -7.72 -5.18 23.65
N ASP A 91 -8.29 -5.63 24.78
CA ASP A 91 -7.91 -6.87 25.42
C ASP A 91 -8.41 -8.07 24.60
N LEU A 92 -7.47 -8.79 24.00
CA LEU A 92 -7.72 -10.00 23.22
C LEU A 92 -7.03 -11.23 23.84
N SER A 93 -6.69 -11.18 25.13
CA SER A 93 -6.06 -12.28 25.86
C SER A 93 -6.89 -13.57 25.80
N ARG A 94 -8.22 -13.47 25.75
CA ARG A 94 -9.13 -14.62 25.54
C ARG A 94 -8.92 -15.34 24.19
N LEU A 95 -8.32 -14.66 23.21
CA LEU A 95 -7.95 -15.20 21.91
C LEU A 95 -6.47 -15.60 21.84
N GLY A 96 -5.78 -15.57 22.99
CA GLY A 96 -4.37 -15.92 23.08
C GLY A 96 -3.41 -14.83 22.59
N VAL A 97 -3.88 -13.59 22.47
CA VAL A 97 -3.02 -12.46 22.10
C VAL A 97 -2.39 -11.91 23.35
N GLU A 98 -1.05 -11.84 23.35
CA GLU A 98 -0.28 -11.28 24.44
C GLU A 98 0.23 -9.86 24.08
N GLY A 99 0.26 -8.98 25.07
CA GLY A 99 0.76 -7.61 24.89
C GLY A 99 -0.23 -6.64 24.30
N GLU A 100 0.29 -5.50 23.84
CA GLU A 100 -0.50 -4.41 23.32
C GLU A 100 -1.00 -4.73 21.89
N VAL A 101 -2.26 -4.45 21.64
CA VAL A 101 -2.92 -4.64 20.36
C VAL A 101 -3.02 -3.32 19.61
N PHE A 102 -2.65 -3.34 18.35
CA PHE A 102 -2.70 -2.18 17.45
C PHE A 102 -3.73 -2.40 16.35
N GLY A 103 -4.53 -1.38 16.10
CA GLY A 103 -5.60 -1.46 15.12
C GLY A 103 -5.10 -1.36 13.68
N ASN A 104 -3.90 -0.81 13.47
CA ASN A 104 -3.32 -0.59 12.15
C ASN A 104 -1.80 -0.76 12.19
N MET A 105 -1.21 -1.02 11.04
CA MET A 105 0.23 -0.92 10.83
C MET A 105 0.53 -0.13 9.57
N ASP A 106 1.40 0.84 9.70
CA ASP A 106 1.93 1.62 8.59
C ASP A 106 3.37 2.04 8.91
N TYR A 107 3.99 2.89 8.09
CA TYR A 107 5.33 3.39 8.32
C TYR A 107 5.43 4.88 7.96
N GLY A 108 6.34 5.59 8.65
CA GLY A 108 6.42 7.05 8.54
C GLY A 108 7.83 7.62 8.44
N LYS A 109 8.87 6.78 8.34
CA LYS A 109 10.24 7.26 8.24
C LYS A 109 10.44 8.07 6.96
N LYS A 110 11.08 9.22 7.10
CA LYS A 110 11.43 10.07 5.95
C LYS A 110 12.51 9.40 5.11
N ASP A 111 12.08 8.62 4.15
CA ASP A 111 12.92 7.96 3.16
C ASP A 111 12.15 7.82 1.82
N PRO A 112 12.78 7.36 0.73
CA PRO A 112 12.12 7.26 -0.57
C PRO A 112 10.84 6.41 -0.58
N SER A 113 10.76 5.36 0.25
CA SER A 113 9.59 4.48 0.32
C SER A 113 8.32 5.19 0.81
N LEU A 114 8.47 6.25 1.60
CA LEU A 114 7.34 7.04 2.08
C LEU A 114 6.61 7.74 0.93
N GLY A 115 7.34 8.17 -0.10
CA GLY A 115 6.75 8.75 -1.30
C GLY A 115 5.80 7.78 -2.01
N TRP A 116 6.21 6.53 -2.15
CA TRP A 116 5.36 5.48 -2.73
C TRP A 116 4.11 5.25 -1.88
N ARG A 117 4.28 5.21 -0.57
CA ARG A 117 3.15 5.00 0.35
C ARG A 117 2.10 6.08 0.24
N TYR A 118 2.51 7.34 0.15
CA TYR A 118 1.58 8.46 0.01
C TYR A 118 0.86 8.47 -1.34
N THR A 119 1.58 8.26 -2.43
CA THR A 119 0.99 8.30 -3.77
C THR A 119 0.07 7.12 -4.04
N ASP A 120 0.42 5.96 -3.54
CA ASP A 120 -0.27 4.71 -3.82
C ASP A 120 -1.55 4.56 -2.98
N ALA A 121 -1.43 4.67 -1.66
CA ALA A 121 -2.54 4.41 -0.76
C ALA A 121 -3.27 5.70 -0.35
N TRP A 122 -2.55 6.69 0.12
CA TRP A 122 -3.17 7.80 0.83
C TRP A 122 -3.66 8.91 -0.08
N LEU A 123 -2.94 9.26 -1.13
CA LEU A 123 -3.44 10.25 -2.09
C LEU A 123 -4.59 9.72 -2.95
N SER A 124 -4.75 8.41 -3.07
CA SER A 124 -5.94 7.81 -3.69
C SER A 124 -7.24 8.18 -2.95
N MET A 125 -7.17 8.39 -1.64
CA MET A 125 -8.28 8.90 -0.81
C MET A 125 -8.77 10.28 -1.28
N ALA A 126 -7.89 11.07 -1.86
CA ALA A 126 -8.16 12.40 -2.37
C ALA A 126 -8.50 12.42 -3.88
N GLY A 127 -8.58 11.27 -4.52
CA GLY A 127 -8.75 11.18 -5.97
C GLY A 127 -7.51 11.59 -6.77
N ALA A 128 -6.34 11.65 -6.15
CA ALA A 128 -5.08 12.10 -6.76
C ALA A 128 -4.45 11.04 -7.63
N GLY A 129 -5.00 10.31 -8.36
CA GLY A 129 -4.51 9.32 -9.33
C GLY A 129 -5.43 9.25 -10.54
N ASP A 130 -6.57 9.97 -10.47
CA ASP A 130 -7.55 9.91 -11.53
C ASP A 130 -7.10 10.76 -12.73
N VAL A 131 -7.13 10.17 -13.88
CA VAL A 131 -6.77 10.84 -15.13
C VAL A 131 -7.68 12.05 -15.36
N GLY A 132 -7.08 13.20 -15.59
CA GLY A 132 -7.80 14.44 -15.83
C GLY A 132 -8.33 15.14 -14.58
N GLU A 133 -8.15 14.55 -13.42
CA GLU A 133 -8.57 15.13 -12.16
C GLU A 133 -7.62 16.19 -11.60
N PRO A 134 -8.14 17.04 -10.74
CA PRO A 134 -9.53 17.42 -10.55
C PRO A 134 -9.95 18.60 -11.43
N ASN A 135 -9.08 19.13 -12.25
CA ASN A 135 -9.28 20.36 -13.00
C ASN A 135 -9.50 20.15 -14.52
N GLY A 136 -9.71 18.90 -14.92
CA GLY A 136 -9.98 18.53 -16.31
C GLY A 136 -8.80 18.70 -17.28
N LEU A 137 -7.62 19.03 -16.79
CA LEU A 137 -6.44 19.12 -17.64
C LEU A 137 -5.86 17.73 -17.91
N PRO A 138 -5.42 17.46 -19.14
CA PRO A 138 -4.76 16.21 -19.47
C PRO A 138 -3.39 16.21 -18.77
N VAL A 139 -3.32 15.55 -17.64
CA VAL A 139 -2.09 15.27 -16.89
C VAL A 139 -1.90 13.76 -16.88
N ASP A 140 -0.67 13.30 -16.71
CA ASP A 140 -0.50 11.92 -16.35
C ASP A 140 -1.12 11.66 -14.95
N GLU A 141 -1.27 10.41 -14.59
CA GLU A 141 -1.87 9.99 -13.32
C GLU A 141 -1.14 10.55 -12.07
N TRP A 142 0.08 11.02 -12.22
CA TRP A 142 0.90 11.61 -11.16
C TRP A 142 0.90 13.15 -11.19
N GLY A 143 0.21 13.75 -12.15
CA GLY A 143 0.25 15.20 -12.38
C GLY A 143 1.60 15.68 -12.88
N ILE A 144 2.42 14.80 -13.45
CA ILE A 144 3.73 15.14 -14.02
C ILE A 144 3.55 15.56 -15.48
N ARG A 145 4.05 16.73 -15.82
CA ARG A 145 4.16 17.18 -17.20
C ARG A 145 5.61 17.41 -17.57
N VAL A 146 5.93 17.06 -18.76
CA VAL A 146 7.25 17.27 -19.33
C VAL A 146 7.16 18.14 -20.58
N ASN A 147 8.23 18.87 -20.87
CA ASN A 147 8.37 19.57 -22.14
C ASN A 147 8.80 18.61 -23.27
N GLU A 148 9.00 19.14 -24.46
CA GLU A 148 9.46 18.38 -25.64
C GLU A 148 10.80 17.65 -25.45
N ASN A 149 11.60 18.05 -24.46
CA ASN A 149 12.87 17.42 -24.10
C ASN A 149 12.73 16.44 -22.92
N SER A 150 11.52 16.01 -22.56
CA SER A 150 11.24 15.13 -21.44
C SER A 150 11.66 15.66 -20.07
N GLN A 151 11.75 16.98 -19.92
CA GLN A 151 12.11 17.62 -18.66
C GLN A 151 10.85 18.05 -17.90
N PRO A 152 10.75 17.79 -16.57
CA PRO A 152 9.63 18.22 -15.77
C PRO A 152 9.41 19.73 -15.82
N VAL A 153 8.17 20.16 -16.00
CA VAL A 153 7.77 21.57 -16.11
C VAL A 153 7.08 22.01 -14.83
N GLY A 154 7.77 22.75 -13.99
CA GLY A 154 7.24 23.28 -12.73
C GLY A 154 6.96 22.19 -11.67
N SER A 155 6.36 22.59 -10.55
CA SER A 155 5.87 21.66 -9.53
C SER A 155 4.55 21.01 -9.97
N CYS A 156 4.17 19.91 -9.36
CA CYS A 156 2.87 19.26 -9.57
C CYS A 156 1.73 20.26 -9.43
N VAL A 157 1.72 21.06 -8.38
CA VAL A 157 0.72 22.10 -8.13
C VAL A 157 0.71 23.18 -9.22
N ALA A 158 1.87 23.70 -9.60
CA ALA A 158 1.98 24.72 -10.65
C ALA A 158 1.49 24.22 -12.01
N ARG A 159 1.45 22.91 -12.20
CA ARG A 159 0.98 22.24 -13.42
C ARG A 159 -0.50 21.85 -13.37
N GLY A 160 -1.20 22.20 -12.30
CA GLY A 160 -2.61 21.91 -12.11
C GLY A 160 -2.88 20.58 -11.37
N GLY A 161 -1.85 19.95 -10.81
CA GLY A 161 -2.02 18.77 -9.94
C GLY A 161 -2.63 19.13 -8.59
N ALA A 162 -3.33 18.20 -7.97
CA ALA A 162 -4.11 18.39 -6.75
C ALA A 162 -3.40 17.98 -5.45
N THR A 163 -2.09 17.72 -5.50
CA THR A 163 -1.34 17.16 -4.36
C THR A 163 -1.23 18.07 -3.13
N ASN A 164 -1.65 19.33 -3.22
CA ASN A 164 -1.78 20.23 -2.09
C ASN A 164 -3.20 20.81 -1.95
N GLY A 165 -4.17 20.28 -2.67
CA GLY A 165 -5.57 20.65 -2.51
C GLY A 165 -6.12 20.20 -1.15
N PRO A 166 -7.30 20.72 -0.73
CA PRO A 166 -7.89 20.38 0.56
C PRO A 166 -8.06 18.87 0.79
N ALA A 167 -8.43 18.13 -0.25
CA ALA A 167 -8.62 16.67 -0.17
C ALA A 167 -7.29 15.95 0.07
N ALA A 168 -6.21 16.35 -0.62
CA ALA A 168 -4.89 15.76 -0.41
C ALA A 168 -4.33 16.08 0.98
N VAL A 169 -4.52 17.31 1.45
CA VAL A 169 -4.15 17.70 2.83
C VAL A 169 -4.92 16.88 3.85
N TYR A 170 -6.22 16.68 3.64
CA TYR A 170 -7.04 15.82 4.50
C TYR A 170 -6.52 14.39 4.52
N ALA A 171 -6.25 13.78 3.38
CA ALA A 171 -5.77 12.41 3.27
C ALA A 171 -4.43 12.21 4.00
N VAL A 172 -3.47 13.12 3.79
CA VAL A 172 -2.16 13.08 4.47
C VAL A 172 -2.31 13.27 5.97
N THR A 173 -3.19 14.18 6.41
CA THR A 173 -3.48 14.41 7.82
C THR A 173 -4.05 13.14 8.45
N LYS A 174 -5.02 12.48 7.81
CA LYS A 174 -5.59 11.21 8.28
C LYS A 174 -4.53 10.10 8.36
N ALA A 175 -3.67 9.98 7.37
CA ALA A 175 -2.59 9.00 7.39
C ALA A 175 -1.66 9.18 8.60
N ILE A 176 -1.29 10.43 8.90
CA ILE A 176 -0.45 10.76 10.07
C ILE A 176 -1.20 10.47 11.38
N GLU A 177 -2.46 10.86 11.48
CA GLU A 177 -3.30 10.58 12.65
C GLU A 177 -3.40 9.07 12.93
N TRP A 178 -3.66 8.26 11.91
CA TRP A 178 -3.78 6.81 12.05
C TRP A 178 -2.47 6.16 12.44
N LEU A 179 -1.36 6.63 11.85
CA LEU A 179 -0.04 6.18 12.23
C LEU A 179 0.26 6.44 13.71
N GLN A 180 -0.14 7.61 14.21
CA GLN A 180 0.10 8.00 15.61
C GLN A 180 -0.85 7.35 16.61
N LYS A 181 -2.10 7.15 16.23
CA LYS A 181 -3.15 6.67 17.14
C LYS A 181 -3.28 5.16 17.18
N TYR A 182 -3.09 4.50 16.05
CA TYR A 182 -3.51 3.11 15.86
C TYR A 182 -2.37 2.15 15.50
N SER A 183 -1.18 2.66 15.22
CA SER A 183 0.00 1.85 14.92
C SER A 183 0.96 1.78 16.09
N PRO A 184 1.85 0.78 16.13
CA PRO A 184 2.93 0.75 17.12
C PRO A 184 3.70 2.07 17.16
N PRO A 185 4.08 2.60 18.33
CA PRO A 185 4.78 3.89 18.42
C PRO A 185 6.07 3.99 17.60
N ALA A 186 6.76 2.86 17.39
CA ALA A 186 7.95 2.78 16.57
C ALA A 186 7.67 2.96 15.06
N ALA A 187 6.44 2.75 14.62
CA ALA A 187 6.04 2.77 13.20
C ALA A 187 6.37 4.09 12.50
N ALA A 188 6.25 5.22 13.20
CA ALA A 188 6.60 6.53 12.66
C ALA A 188 8.09 6.66 12.26
N GLY A 189 8.97 5.85 12.84
CA GLY A 189 10.39 5.79 12.52
C GLY A 189 10.80 4.63 11.61
N MET A 190 9.86 3.81 11.14
CA MET A 190 10.11 2.64 10.33
C MET A 190 10.07 2.94 8.83
N THR A 191 10.88 2.21 8.09
CA THR A 191 10.81 2.10 6.63
C THR A 191 9.82 1.01 6.22
N PHE A 192 9.55 0.89 4.91
CA PHE A 192 8.80 -0.22 4.32
C PHE A 192 9.28 -1.60 4.82
N SER A 193 10.58 -1.85 4.74
CA SER A 193 11.16 -3.15 5.09
C SER A 193 11.09 -3.47 6.59
N GLU A 194 11.10 -2.45 7.43
CA GLU A 194 10.99 -2.60 8.89
C GLU A 194 9.53 -2.81 9.32
N ALA A 195 8.58 -2.17 8.64
CA ALA A 195 7.16 -2.24 8.96
C ALA A 195 6.47 -3.53 8.47
N GLY A 196 6.89 -4.04 7.30
CA GLY A 196 6.28 -5.19 6.66
C GLY A 196 6.15 -6.44 7.53
N PRO A 197 7.18 -6.85 8.27
CA PRO A 197 7.14 -8.03 9.15
C PRO A 197 6.31 -7.86 10.42
N ILE A 198 5.96 -6.65 10.84
CA ILE A 198 5.32 -6.41 12.14
C ILE A 198 3.98 -7.13 12.31
N PRO A 199 3.06 -7.17 11.33
CA PRO A 199 1.81 -7.91 11.49
C PRO A 199 1.99 -9.41 11.78
N ALA A 200 3.10 -10.01 11.33
CA ALA A 200 3.42 -11.41 11.60
C ALA A 200 3.69 -11.71 13.09
N GLN A 201 3.94 -10.69 13.89
CA GLN A 201 4.05 -10.80 15.35
C GLN A 201 2.71 -11.11 16.03
N GLY A 202 1.59 -10.92 15.32
CA GLY A 202 0.29 -11.38 15.76
C GLY A 202 -0.56 -10.36 16.52
N ASN A 203 -0.08 -9.13 16.71
CA ASN A 203 -0.75 -8.09 17.52
C ASN A 203 -1.29 -6.88 16.73
N VAL A 204 -1.38 -6.98 15.42
CA VAL A 204 -1.95 -5.95 14.53
C VAL A 204 -3.25 -6.46 13.91
N ALA A 205 -4.31 -5.64 13.96
CA ALA A 205 -5.63 -6.03 13.48
C ALA A 205 -5.76 -6.00 11.95
N GLN A 206 -5.24 -4.95 11.32
CA GLN A 206 -5.32 -4.76 9.88
C GLN A 206 -4.13 -3.97 9.34
N GLN A 207 -3.89 -4.12 8.04
CA GLN A 207 -2.90 -3.35 7.31
C GLN A 207 -3.28 -3.30 5.83
N MET A 208 -3.08 -2.17 5.19
CA MET A 208 -3.05 -2.08 3.73
C MET A 208 -1.58 -2.00 3.31
N PHE A 209 -1.11 -3.01 2.59
CA PHE A 209 0.31 -3.11 2.26
C PHE A 209 0.55 -3.93 1.01
N TRP A 210 1.72 -3.77 0.39
CA TRP A 210 2.10 -4.57 -0.76
C TRP A 210 2.26 -6.05 -0.39
N TYR A 211 1.71 -6.94 -1.19
CA TYR A 211 1.72 -8.37 -0.94
C TYR A 211 3.13 -8.96 -0.76
N THR A 212 4.12 -8.37 -1.40
CA THR A 212 5.53 -8.81 -1.32
C THR A 212 6.13 -8.69 0.08
N ALA A 213 5.64 -7.78 0.92
CA ALA A 213 6.09 -7.67 2.30
C ALA A 213 5.64 -8.84 3.17
N PHE A 214 4.46 -9.39 2.89
CA PHE A 214 3.90 -10.51 3.66
C PHE A 214 4.52 -11.85 3.31
N THR A 215 4.93 -12.04 2.06
CA THR A 215 5.58 -13.29 1.63
C THR A 215 6.86 -13.55 2.43
N ALA A 216 7.66 -12.53 2.66
CA ALA A 216 8.86 -12.64 3.48
C ALA A 216 8.52 -12.92 4.95
N ALA A 217 7.54 -12.20 5.51
CA ALA A 217 7.14 -12.34 6.91
C ALA A 217 6.49 -13.70 7.22
N SER A 218 5.76 -14.28 6.26
CA SER A 218 5.06 -15.56 6.45
C SER A 218 5.98 -16.79 6.49
N VAL A 219 7.22 -16.65 6.04
CA VAL A 219 8.21 -17.75 6.07
C VAL A 219 9.23 -17.61 7.20
N GLU A 220 9.16 -16.56 8.00
CA GLU A 220 10.00 -16.42 9.19
C GLU A 220 9.67 -17.53 10.20
N PRO A 221 10.68 -18.24 10.76
CA PRO A 221 10.47 -19.37 11.67
C PRO A 221 9.64 -19.03 12.91
N ASP A 222 9.77 -17.80 13.41
CA ASP A 222 9.10 -17.31 14.61
C ASP A 222 7.81 -16.55 14.31
N ALA A 223 7.39 -16.48 13.04
CA ALA A 223 6.13 -15.88 12.67
C ALA A 223 4.97 -16.63 13.33
N GLN A 224 4.05 -15.91 13.97
CA GLN A 224 2.88 -16.50 14.63
C GLN A 224 1.86 -17.10 13.64
N ASN A 225 2.25 -17.32 12.39
CA ASN A 225 1.48 -17.94 11.31
C ASN A 225 0.07 -17.39 11.09
N VAL A 226 -0.14 -16.16 11.50
CA VAL A 226 -1.44 -15.51 11.43
C VAL A 226 -1.85 -15.26 9.99
N ILE A 227 -0.86 -15.05 9.11
CA ILE A 227 -1.05 -14.82 7.68
C ILE A 227 -1.37 -16.11 6.95
N GLN A 228 -0.80 -17.25 7.36
CA GLN A 228 -1.09 -18.54 6.75
C GLN A 228 -2.53 -19.03 6.95
N ARG A 229 -3.25 -18.49 7.93
CA ARG A 229 -4.65 -18.81 8.18
C ARG A 229 -5.63 -18.02 7.33
N ALA A 230 -5.21 -16.91 6.75
CA ALA A 230 -6.04 -16.14 5.83
C ALA A 230 -6.26 -16.88 4.50
N ASP A 231 -5.37 -17.81 4.14
CA ASP A 231 -5.50 -18.64 2.94
C ASP A 231 -6.60 -19.70 3.07
N ALA A 232 -7.18 -19.88 4.25
CA ALA A 232 -8.20 -20.87 4.53
C ALA A 232 -9.64 -20.32 4.56
N ALA A 233 -9.82 -19.05 4.16
CA ALA A 233 -11.10 -18.36 4.18
C ALA A 233 -11.84 -18.37 2.84
#